data_52ec62bcbf01fef710cd106c82796605
#
_entry.id   52ec62bcbf01fef710cd106c82796605
#
_cell.length_a   1.000
_cell.length_b   1.000
_cell.length_c   1.000
_cell.angle_alpha   90.00
_cell.angle_beta   90.00
_cell.angle_gamma   90.00
#
_symmetry.space_group_name_H-M   'P 1'
#
loop_
_entity.id
_entity.type
_entity.pdbx_description
1 polymer ?
#
loop_
_entity_poly.entity_id
_entity_poly.type
_entity_poly.pdbx_seq_one_letter_code
_entity_poly.pdbx_strand_id
1 'polypeptide(L)'
;YALVEMKCTTEMENIFQMTHGGAIFTLIDEAFEISCNSHGTVAVALNVNITYHKAPSPESTLRAEAKEVAKTRRTGNYYITVKDEKENLIASCQALAYRVGEKLPFLE
;
A
#
# COMPACT_ATOMS: atom_id res chain seq x y z
N TYR A 1 -5.00 9.45 3.15
CA TYR A 1 -5.51 8.81 1.93
C TYR A 1 -4.44 8.87 0.84
N ALA A 2 -4.29 7.80 0.13
CA ALA A 2 -3.44 7.75 -1.05
C ALA A 2 -3.98 6.75 -2.05
N LEU A 3 -3.79 7.03 -3.33
CA LEU A 3 -4.15 6.14 -4.42
C LEU A 3 -2.95 6.01 -5.35
N VAL A 4 -2.49 4.78 -5.56
CA VAL A 4 -1.33 4.48 -6.41
C VAL A 4 -1.72 3.40 -7.40
N GLU A 5 -1.27 3.54 -8.64
CA GLU A 5 -1.54 2.57 -9.69
C GLU A 5 -0.26 1.90 -10.17
N MET A 6 -0.39 0.64 -10.59
CA MET A 6 0.70 -0.14 -11.16
C MET A 6 0.15 -1.06 -12.24
N LYS A 7 0.81 -1.10 -13.39
CA LYS A 7 0.48 -2.06 -14.43
C LYS A 7 1.32 -3.32 -14.24
N CYS A 8 0.68 -4.48 -14.26
CA CYS A 8 1.38 -5.75 -14.19
C CYS A 8 2.12 -6.03 -15.50
N THR A 9 3.39 -6.39 -15.41
CA THR A 9 4.22 -6.72 -16.57
C THR A 9 4.71 -8.15 -16.44
N THR A 10 5.24 -8.70 -17.54
CA THR A 10 5.79 -10.06 -17.54
C THR A 10 6.96 -10.19 -16.57
N GLU A 11 7.72 -9.13 -16.34
CA GLU A 11 8.84 -9.15 -15.40
C GLU A 11 8.40 -9.34 -13.95
N MET A 12 7.13 -9.04 -13.65
CA MET A 12 6.56 -9.18 -12.31
C MET A 12 5.96 -10.57 -12.09
N GLU A 13 5.94 -11.41 -13.11
CA GLU A 13 5.33 -12.73 -13.01
C GLU A 13 6.26 -13.73 -12.32
N ASN A 14 5.68 -14.64 -11.54
CA ASN A 14 6.41 -15.76 -10.95
C ASN A 14 6.45 -16.95 -11.93
N ILE A 15 6.97 -18.09 -11.47
CA ILE A 15 7.11 -19.30 -12.30
C ILE A 15 5.77 -19.84 -12.83
N PHE A 16 4.64 -19.40 -12.25
CA PHE A 16 3.29 -19.78 -12.69
C PHE A 16 2.66 -18.73 -13.60
N GLN A 17 3.43 -17.74 -14.05
CA GLN A 17 2.97 -16.63 -14.90
C GLN A 17 1.89 -15.79 -14.22
N MET A 18 2.00 -15.65 -12.90
CA MET A 18 1.14 -14.77 -12.11
C MET A 18 1.98 -13.64 -11.51
N THR A 19 1.39 -12.47 -11.38
CA THR A 19 2.11 -11.32 -10.79
C THR A 19 2.67 -11.71 -9.43
N HIS A 20 3.96 -11.49 -9.25
CA HIS A 20 4.65 -11.83 -8.02
C HIS A 20 4.14 -11.03 -6.83
N GLY A 21 3.96 -11.71 -5.69
CA GLY A 21 3.48 -11.06 -4.46
C GLY A 21 4.34 -9.89 -4.00
N GLY A 22 5.64 -9.94 -4.27
CA GLY A 22 6.55 -8.85 -3.95
C GLY A 22 6.23 -7.55 -4.68
N ALA A 23 5.75 -7.63 -5.93
CA ALA A 23 5.33 -6.45 -6.67
C ALA A 23 4.07 -5.82 -6.05
N ILE A 24 3.14 -6.66 -5.63
CA ILE A 24 1.91 -6.20 -4.94
C ILE A 24 2.28 -5.57 -3.59
N PHE A 25 3.20 -6.18 -2.85
CA PHE A 25 3.68 -5.61 -1.59
C PHE A 25 4.28 -4.22 -1.80
N THR A 26 5.10 -4.04 -2.85
CA THR A 26 5.72 -2.75 -3.15
C THR A 26 4.66 -1.68 -3.42
N LEU A 27 3.62 -2.03 -4.16
CA LEU A 27 2.51 -1.11 -4.43
C LEU A 27 1.79 -0.71 -3.15
N ILE A 28 1.51 -1.67 -2.26
CA ILE A 28 0.88 -1.42 -0.97
C ILE A 28 1.76 -0.51 -0.11
N ASP A 29 3.05 -0.81 -0.04
CA ASP A 29 4.01 -0.05 0.77
C ASP A 29 4.08 1.40 0.30
N GLU A 30 4.10 1.63 -1.01
CA GLU A 30 4.12 2.96 -1.56
C GLU A 30 2.88 3.76 -1.19
N ALA A 31 1.69 3.17 -1.32
CA ALA A 31 0.45 3.82 -0.93
C ALA A 31 0.41 4.11 0.57
N PHE A 32 0.90 3.18 1.38
CA PHE A 32 0.96 3.33 2.82
C PHE A 32 1.88 4.47 3.22
N GLU A 33 3.09 4.52 2.66
CA GLU A 33 4.06 5.58 2.97
C GLU A 33 3.52 6.97 2.62
N ILE A 34 2.90 7.11 1.45
CA ILE A 34 2.33 8.38 1.03
C ILE A 34 1.22 8.80 2.01
N SER A 35 0.34 7.87 2.37
CA SER A 35 -0.78 8.18 3.25
C SER A 35 -0.31 8.56 4.65
N CYS A 36 0.57 7.77 5.25
CA CYS A 36 0.98 8.01 6.65
C CYS A 36 1.86 9.25 6.80
N ASN A 37 2.55 9.68 5.76
CA ASN A 37 3.37 10.90 5.80
C ASN A 37 2.63 12.13 5.29
N SER A 38 1.35 12.01 4.92
CA SER A 38 0.56 13.13 4.41
C SER A 38 0.24 14.18 5.46
N HIS A 39 0.47 13.88 6.74
CA HIS A 39 0.23 14.80 7.85
C HIS A 39 1.42 15.71 8.17
N GLY A 40 2.48 15.65 7.38
CA GLY A 40 3.61 16.55 7.52
C GLY A 40 4.66 16.14 8.55
N THR A 41 4.50 14.99 9.20
CA THR A 41 5.47 14.45 10.15
C THR A 41 5.97 13.09 9.68
N VAL A 42 7.19 12.75 10.05
CA VAL A 42 7.76 11.46 9.70
C VAL A 42 7.02 10.34 10.43
N ALA A 43 6.65 9.30 9.71
CA ALA A 43 6.05 8.10 10.27
C ALA A 43 6.74 6.87 9.70
N VAL A 44 6.87 5.85 10.53
CA VAL A 44 7.51 4.58 10.15
C VAL A 44 6.55 3.43 10.40
N ALA A 45 6.65 2.39 9.59
CA ALA A 45 5.81 1.21 9.75
C ALA A 45 6.23 0.41 10.97
N LEU A 46 5.28 0.05 11.82
CA LEU A 46 5.50 -0.85 12.94
C LEU A 46 5.00 -2.26 12.66
N ASN A 47 3.89 -2.36 11.94
CA ASN A 47 3.27 -3.64 11.66
C ASN A 47 2.51 -3.56 10.35
N VAL A 48 2.68 -4.55 9.49
CA VAL A 48 2.01 -4.63 8.20
C VAL A 48 1.51 -6.06 8.03
N ASN A 49 0.20 -6.22 7.88
CA ASN A 49 -0.44 -7.51 7.64
C ASN A 49 -1.12 -7.51 6.28
N ILE A 50 -0.70 -8.40 5.39
CA ILE A 50 -1.22 -8.48 4.04
C ILE A 50 -1.88 -9.84 3.82
N THR A 51 -3.08 -9.81 3.23
CA THR A 51 -3.76 -10.99 2.76
C THR A 51 -3.90 -10.90 1.25
N TYR A 52 -3.41 -11.91 0.55
CA TYR A 52 -3.55 -12.03 -0.91
C TYR A 52 -4.79 -12.85 -1.20
N HIS A 53 -5.77 -12.24 -1.89
CA HIS A 53 -7.07 -12.86 -2.13
C HIS A 53 -7.17 -13.53 -3.49
N LYS A 54 -6.52 -12.95 -4.49
CA LYS A 54 -6.60 -13.42 -5.87
C LYS A 54 -5.38 -12.97 -6.64
N ALA A 55 -4.86 -13.84 -7.51
CA ALA A 55 -3.78 -13.47 -8.42
C ALA A 55 -4.34 -12.55 -9.51
N PRO A 56 -3.67 -11.43 -9.80
CA PRO A 56 -4.11 -10.56 -10.89
C PRO A 56 -3.85 -11.22 -12.24
N SER A 57 -4.68 -10.89 -13.23
CA SER A 57 -4.44 -11.33 -14.61
C SER A 57 -3.22 -10.65 -15.18
N PRO A 58 -2.50 -11.29 -16.12
CA PRO A 58 -1.40 -10.63 -16.82
C PRO A 58 -1.86 -9.33 -17.48
N GLU A 59 -0.99 -8.33 -17.47
CA GLU A 59 -1.26 -7.01 -18.06
C GLU A 59 -2.40 -6.23 -17.40
N SER A 60 -2.90 -6.67 -16.24
CA SER A 60 -3.90 -5.91 -15.51
C SER A 60 -3.29 -4.67 -14.86
N THR A 61 -4.12 -3.66 -14.64
CA THR A 61 -3.73 -2.47 -13.90
C THR A 61 -4.26 -2.58 -12.48
N LEU A 62 -3.37 -2.47 -11.51
CA LEU A 62 -3.71 -2.56 -10.10
C LEU A 62 -3.74 -1.17 -9.46
N ARG A 63 -4.71 -0.96 -8.59
CA ARG A 63 -4.80 0.26 -7.80
C ARG A 63 -4.73 -0.09 -6.33
N ALA A 64 -3.80 0.52 -5.62
CA ALA A 64 -3.73 0.46 -4.18
C ALA A 64 -4.30 1.75 -3.61
N GLU A 65 -5.28 1.61 -2.74
CA GLU A 65 -5.90 2.73 -2.07
C GLU A 65 -5.68 2.58 -0.57
N ALA A 66 -5.01 3.56 0.04
CA ALA A 66 -4.76 3.58 1.48
C ALA A 66 -5.66 4.60 2.14
N LYS A 67 -6.39 4.17 3.16
CA LYS A 67 -7.28 5.01 3.94
C LYS A 67 -6.89 4.97 5.41
N GLU A 68 -6.83 6.13 6.03
CA GLU A 68 -6.61 6.23 7.46
C GLU A 68 -7.87 5.76 8.19
N VAL A 69 -7.71 4.75 9.05
CA VAL A 69 -8.81 4.21 9.84
C VAL A 69 -8.90 4.90 11.18
N ALA A 70 -7.75 5.10 11.83
CA ALA A 70 -7.67 5.75 13.12
C ALA A 70 -6.31 6.41 13.27
N LYS A 71 -6.29 7.55 13.94
CA LYS A 71 -5.05 8.28 14.18
C LYS A 71 -5.02 8.73 15.62
N THR A 72 -3.91 8.44 16.31
CA THR A 72 -3.60 9.01 17.61
C THR A 72 -2.43 9.97 17.45
N ARG A 73 -1.99 10.56 18.55
CA ARG A 73 -0.83 11.45 18.53
C ARG A 73 0.44 10.73 18.03
N ARG A 74 0.58 9.44 18.35
CA ARG A 74 1.80 8.69 18.06
C ARG A 74 1.62 7.59 17.02
N THR A 75 0.40 7.13 16.79
CA THR A 75 0.14 6.02 15.87
C THR A 75 -0.92 6.38 14.85
N GLY A 76 -0.88 5.69 13.73
CA GLY A 76 -1.92 5.74 12.72
C GLY A 76 -2.19 4.33 12.21
N ASN A 77 -3.45 3.99 12.08
CA ASN A 77 -3.88 2.73 11.49
C ASN A 77 -4.44 3.00 10.10
N TYR A 78 -4.04 2.19 9.15
CA TYR A 78 -4.42 2.35 7.75
C TYR A 78 -4.96 1.04 7.21
N TYR A 79 -5.94 1.14 6.35
CA TYR A 79 -6.45 0.01 5.59
C TYR A 79 -6.16 0.25 4.11
N ILE A 80 -5.47 -0.71 3.50
CA ILE A 80 -5.07 -0.59 2.11
C ILE A 80 -5.72 -1.73 1.32
N THR A 81 -6.37 -1.40 0.22
CA THR A 81 -6.91 -2.39 -0.70
C THR A 81 -6.22 -2.28 -2.04
N VAL A 82 -6.00 -3.42 -2.68
CA VAL A 82 -5.51 -3.48 -4.05
C VAL A 82 -6.59 -4.13 -4.91
N LYS A 83 -7.02 -3.42 -5.93
CA LYS A 83 -8.04 -3.90 -6.88
C LYS A 83 -7.54 -3.78 -8.29
N ASP A 84 -8.06 -4.63 -9.17
CA ASP A 84 -7.79 -4.50 -10.60
C ASP A 84 -8.80 -3.55 -11.26
N GLU A 85 -8.70 -3.38 -12.58
CA GLU A 85 -9.58 -2.50 -13.34
C GLU A 85 -11.04 -2.95 -13.36
N LYS A 86 -11.30 -4.20 -13.01
CA LYS A 86 -12.65 -4.77 -12.92
C LYS A 86 -13.18 -4.77 -11.49
N GLU A 87 -12.52 -4.07 -10.58
CA GLU A 87 -12.87 -3.98 -9.15
C GLU A 87 -12.76 -5.31 -8.40
N ASN A 88 -12.02 -6.29 -8.93
CA ASN A 88 -11.71 -7.51 -8.18
C ASN A 88 -10.72 -7.19 -7.06
N LEU A 89 -11.01 -7.65 -5.85
CA LEU A 89 -10.11 -7.47 -4.72
C LEU A 89 -8.94 -8.44 -4.85
N ILE A 90 -7.75 -7.91 -5.04
CA ILE A 90 -6.52 -8.68 -5.21
C ILE A 90 -5.83 -8.91 -3.87
N ALA A 91 -5.74 -7.87 -3.05
CA ALA A 91 -5.12 -7.96 -1.73
C ALA A 91 -5.72 -6.92 -0.79
N SER A 92 -5.62 -7.20 0.50
CA SER A 92 -5.96 -6.23 1.53
C SER A 92 -4.86 -6.21 2.58
N CYS A 93 -4.71 -5.07 3.23
CA CYS A 93 -3.64 -4.86 4.18
C CYS A 93 -4.12 -3.98 5.32
N GLN A 94 -3.71 -4.35 6.54
CA GLN A 94 -3.80 -3.47 7.69
C GLN A 94 -2.38 -3.08 8.08
N ALA A 95 -2.15 -1.79 8.26
CA ALA A 95 -0.83 -1.27 8.58
C ALA A 95 -0.91 -0.32 9.76
N LEU A 96 0.05 -0.44 10.66
CA LEU A 96 0.22 0.44 11.80
C LEU A 96 1.49 1.24 11.62
N ALA A 97 1.37 2.56 11.67
CA ALA A 97 2.50 3.47 11.61
C ALA A 97 2.74 4.11 12.97
N TYR A 98 4.00 4.38 13.29
CA TYR A 98 4.40 5.15 14.46
C TYR A 98 4.93 6.50 13.99
N ARG A 99 4.45 7.57 14.62
CA ARG A 99 4.90 8.93 14.32
C ARG A 99 6.09 9.27 15.20
N VAL A 100 7.20 9.59 14.57
CA VAL A 100 8.41 9.92 15.32
C VAL A 100 8.43 11.38 15.79
N GLY A 101 7.45 12.19 15.40
CA GLY A 101 7.33 13.56 15.89
C GLY A 101 8.16 14.60 15.16
N GLU A 102 8.91 14.19 14.13
CA GLU A 102 9.70 15.10 13.32
C GLU A 102 8.93 15.56 12.09
N LYS A 103 9.17 16.80 11.68
CA LYS A 103 8.59 17.30 10.44
C LYS A 103 9.30 16.71 9.23
N LEU A 104 8.58 16.53 8.15
CA LEU A 104 9.20 16.17 6.88
C LEU A 104 10.14 17.30 6.46
N PRO A 105 11.32 16.98 5.87
CA PRO A 105 12.32 17.99 5.55
C PRO A 105 11.83 19.14 4.68
N PHE A 106 10.88 18.88 3.78
CA PHE A 106 10.37 19.92 2.88
C PHE A 106 9.33 20.84 3.51
N LEU A 107 8.99 20.65 4.78
CA LEU A 107 8.00 21.46 5.49
C LEU A 107 8.60 22.44 6.51
N GLU A 108 9.89 22.59 6.51
CA GLU A 108 10.57 23.53 7.39
C GLU A 108 10.28 24.99 7.05
#